data_4f9b635c3e69358fd7ac80d119c1a7db
#
_entry.id   4f9b635c3e69358fd7ac80d119c1a7db
#
_cell.length_a   1.000
_cell.length_b   1.000
_cell.length_c   1.000
_cell.angle_alpha   90.00
_cell.angle_beta   90.00
_cell.angle_gamma   90.00
#
_symmetry.space_group_name_H-M   'P 1'
#
loop_
_entity.id
_entity.type
_entity.pdbx_description
1 polymer ?
#
loop_
_entity_poly.entity_id
_entity_poly.type
_entity_poly.pdbx_seq_one_letter_code
_entity_poly.pdbx_strand_id
1 'polypeptide(L)'
;CMKTISIPYYTSTLDLHVDEANLKAVVTAKMHEYKAGKTEVELVHEALEHPIASPRLRDLAKGKQKVVLVTSDHTRAVPSKITLPILLDEIRQGNPDADITILIATGLHRPTTEEEQRRMFGDAIVDHEKIAINNAFDPDQFIHMGVLPSGADFNVNKLAAECDLLVTEGFIEPHFFAGFSGGRKSILPGICSQETVNENHSYKAISSPYANTGVLEHNPIHEDMLAAAKMVNVQFIFNVALDGQKKIIAAWAGDLEKAHAEGVAFIRKWSQCPSITGDIVVTSNGGYPLDQNLYQSPKAVATAEACAGEDGVIIMCCSCADGMGGTHFEKLITMGTVDEIDGYLSKIPPKETIPEQWCPQIYARILKKHPVILVTTYLKPEEVRKANMIPASTPDEALEIAYQMKGRDASVVVIPDGVSVLAVKE
;
A
#
# COMPACT_ATOMS: atom_id res chain seq x y z
N CYS A 1 -24.63 22.25 -17.28
CA CYS A 1 -25.10 20.87 -17.17
C CYS A 1 -24.36 20.15 -16.04
N MET A 2 -25.08 19.44 -15.19
CA MET A 2 -24.47 18.68 -14.08
C MET A 2 -24.01 17.31 -14.55
N LYS A 3 -22.79 16.95 -14.16
CA LYS A 3 -22.25 15.60 -14.30
C LYS A 3 -22.35 14.88 -12.97
N THR A 4 -22.68 13.61 -13.00
CA THR A 4 -22.69 12.73 -11.82
C THR A 4 -21.51 11.77 -11.91
N ILE A 5 -20.67 11.78 -10.88
CA ILE A 5 -19.49 10.90 -10.79
C ILE A 5 -19.63 10.04 -9.55
N SER A 6 -19.57 8.73 -9.73
CA SER A 6 -19.59 7.76 -8.61
C SER A 6 -18.21 7.68 -7.97
N ILE A 7 -18.15 7.91 -6.66
CA ILE A 7 -16.95 7.80 -5.86
C ILE A 7 -17.03 6.54 -4.99
N PRO A 8 -16.06 5.63 -5.05
CA PRO A 8 -16.05 4.46 -4.16
C PRO A 8 -16.08 4.88 -2.70
N TYR A 9 -16.94 4.24 -1.93
CA TYR A 9 -17.10 4.54 -0.51
C TYR A 9 -17.60 3.29 0.21
N TYR A 10 -16.79 2.76 1.15
CA TYR A 10 -17.04 1.53 1.88
C TYR A 10 -17.44 0.40 0.91
N THR A 11 -18.57 -0.24 1.11
CA THR A 11 -19.05 -1.34 0.26
C THR A 11 -19.95 -0.87 -0.90
N SER A 12 -20.01 0.44 -1.15
CA SER A 12 -20.86 1.04 -2.15
C SER A 12 -20.16 2.23 -2.83
N THR A 13 -20.93 3.22 -3.24
CA THR A 13 -20.45 4.46 -3.85
C THR A 13 -21.24 5.64 -3.30
N LEU A 14 -20.65 6.83 -3.41
CA LEU A 14 -21.33 8.10 -3.20
C LEU A 14 -21.30 8.89 -4.51
N ASP A 15 -22.39 9.61 -4.80
CA ASP A 15 -22.47 10.41 -6.00
C ASP A 15 -21.96 11.84 -5.74
N LEU A 16 -21.08 12.30 -6.63
CA LEU A 16 -20.68 13.69 -6.71
C LEU A 16 -21.38 14.33 -7.91
N HIS A 17 -22.06 15.45 -7.68
CA HIS A 17 -22.67 16.24 -8.73
C HIS A 17 -21.83 17.49 -8.96
N VAL A 18 -21.27 17.64 -10.13
CA VAL A 18 -20.39 18.77 -10.48
C VAL A 18 -20.81 19.37 -11.82
N ASP A 19 -20.84 20.68 -11.91
CA ASP A 19 -21.14 21.38 -13.16
C ASP A 19 -20.00 21.14 -14.16
N GLU A 20 -20.37 20.84 -15.42
CA GLU A 20 -19.39 20.66 -16.50
C GLU A 20 -18.46 21.86 -16.65
N ALA A 21 -18.95 23.07 -16.36
CA ALA A 21 -18.13 24.27 -16.44
C ALA A 21 -16.99 24.28 -15.44
N ASN A 22 -17.17 23.62 -14.30
CA ASN A 22 -16.14 23.49 -13.26
C ASN A 22 -15.27 22.26 -13.43
N LEU A 23 -15.80 21.20 -14.02
CA LEU A 23 -15.12 19.91 -14.13
C LEU A 23 -14.00 19.97 -15.17
N LYS A 24 -12.77 19.96 -14.70
CA LYS A 24 -11.58 19.99 -15.56
C LYS A 24 -11.20 18.61 -16.08
N ALA A 25 -11.27 17.59 -15.23
CA ALA A 25 -10.93 16.22 -15.58
C ALA A 25 -11.48 15.21 -14.58
N VAL A 26 -11.76 14.01 -15.08
CA VAL A 26 -11.92 12.80 -14.26
C VAL A 26 -10.74 11.91 -14.60
N VAL A 27 -9.90 11.64 -13.60
CA VAL A 27 -8.65 10.92 -13.77
C VAL A 27 -8.84 9.48 -13.29
N THR A 28 -8.68 8.54 -14.19
CA THR A 28 -8.76 7.11 -13.90
C THR A 28 -7.50 6.41 -14.40
N ALA A 29 -7.15 5.30 -13.77
CA ALA A 29 -6.00 4.52 -14.21
C ALA A 29 -6.31 3.85 -15.57
N LYS A 30 -5.37 3.96 -16.51
CA LYS A 30 -5.45 3.25 -17.79
C LYS A 30 -5.46 1.72 -17.61
N MET A 31 -5.04 1.26 -16.45
CA MET A 31 -5.02 -0.16 -16.09
C MET A 31 -6.38 -0.84 -16.23
N HIS A 32 -7.48 -0.08 -16.02
CA HIS A 32 -8.83 -0.58 -16.20
C HIS A 32 -9.17 -0.89 -17.67
N GLU A 33 -8.43 -0.30 -18.61
CA GLU A 33 -8.58 -0.50 -20.05
C GLU A 33 -7.66 -1.61 -20.59
N TYR A 34 -6.70 -2.06 -19.76
CA TYR A 34 -5.75 -3.09 -20.18
C TYR A 34 -6.45 -4.45 -20.30
N LYS A 35 -6.22 -5.10 -21.42
CA LYS A 35 -6.75 -6.45 -21.70
C LYS A 35 -5.58 -7.40 -21.87
N ALA A 36 -5.45 -8.34 -20.92
CA ALA A 36 -4.38 -9.31 -20.93
C ALA A 36 -4.50 -10.34 -22.07
N GLY A 37 -5.72 -10.62 -22.51
CA GLY A 37 -5.99 -11.65 -23.53
C GLY A 37 -5.76 -13.08 -23.03
N LYS A 38 -5.55 -13.26 -21.72
CA LYS A 38 -5.30 -14.53 -21.05
C LYS A 38 -6.06 -14.58 -19.74
N THR A 39 -6.35 -15.78 -19.26
CA THR A 39 -6.97 -15.97 -17.93
C THR A 39 -5.95 -15.69 -16.82
N GLU A 40 -6.45 -15.47 -15.61
CA GLU A 40 -5.60 -15.27 -14.42
C GLU A 40 -4.65 -16.47 -14.23
N VAL A 41 -5.17 -17.68 -14.32
CA VAL A 41 -4.37 -18.91 -14.16
C VAL A 41 -3.29 -19.02 -15.25
N GLU A 42 -3.63 -18.70 -16.49
CA GLU A 42 -2.65 -18.70 -17.60
C GLU A 42 -1.52 -17.71 -17.36
N LEU A 43 -1.84 -16.50 -16.88
CA LEU A 43 -0.84 -15.47 -16.56
C LEU A 43 0.12 -15.94 -15.46
N VAL A 44 -0.41 -16.59 -14.43
CA VAL A 44 0.42 -17.12 -13.33
C VAL A 44 1.38 -18.21 -13.84
N HIS A 45 0.87 -19.18 -14.60
CA HIS A 45 1.69 -20.26 -15.17
C HIS A 45 2.76 -19.72 -16.12
N GLU A 46 2.41 -18.78 -16.98
CA GLU A 46 3.35 -18.18 -17.94
C GLU A 46 4.51 -17.48 -17.21
N ALA A 47 4.20 -16.71 -16.16
CA ALA A 47 5.24 -16.05 -15.36
C ALA A 47 6.20 -17.06 -14.71
N LEU A 48 5.67 -18.18 -14.19
CA LEU A 48 6.48 -19.23 -13.57
C LEU A 48 7.29 -20.04 -14.58
N GLU A 49 6.78 -20.20 -15.79
CA GLU A 49 7.50 -20.90 -16.88
C GLU A 49 8.62 -20.05 -17.46
N HIS A 50 8.50 -18.73 -17.40
CA HIS A 50 9.46 -17.78 -17.95
C HIS A 50 9.93 -16.77 -16.90
N PRO A 51 10.60 -17.23 -15.83
CA PRO A 51 11.06 -16.33 -14.79
C PRO A 51 12.13 -15.35 -15.31
N ILE A 52 12.14 -14.17 -14.72
CA ILE A 52 13.03 -13.09 -15.12
C ILE A 52 14.36 -13.23 -14.36
N ALA A 53 15.45 -13.39 -15.10
CA ALA A 53 16.82 -13.46 -14.55
C ALA A 53 16.97 -14.45 -13.39
N SER A 54 16.29 -15.60 -13.50
CA SER A 54 16.25 -16.62 -12.44
C SER A 54 16.00 -17.99 -13.06
N PRO A 55 16.51 -19.09 -12.45
CA PRO A 55 15.97 -20.40 -12.71
C PRO A 55 14.47 -20.47 -12.36
N ARG A 56 13.79 -21.49 -12.86
CA ARG A 56 12.41 -21.75 -12.44
C ARG A 56 12.37 -22.09 -10.95
N LEU A 57 11.27 -21.74 -10.30
CA LEU A 57 11.09 -22.03 -8.89
C LEU A 57 11.22 -23.53 -8.59
N ARG A 58 10.70 -24.41 -9.46
CA ARG A 58 10.86 -25.87 -9.33
C ARG A 58 12.33 -26.30 -9.31
N ASP A 59 13.19 -25.62 -10.05
CA ASP A 59 14.62 -25.92 -10.10
C ASP A 59 15.33 -25.40 -8.84
N LEU A 60 14.94 -24.23 -8.36
CA LEU A 60 15.46 -23.70 -7.09
C LEU A 60 15.07 -24.58 -5.89
N ALA A 61 13.90 -25.21 -5.95
CA ALA A 61 13.38 -26.04 -4.87
C ALA A 61 14.14 -27.37 -4.71
N LYS A 62 14.85 -27.81 -5.73
CA LYS A 62 15.62 -29.10 -5.68
C LYS A 62 16.63 -29.07 -4.55
N GLY A 63 16.58 -30.09 -3.68
CA GLY A 63 17.48 -30.22 -2.56
C GLY A 63 17.25 -29.30 -1.38
N LYS A 64 16.21 -28.48 -1.42
CA LYS A 64 15.88 -27.57 -0.32
C LYS A 64 14.98 -28.30 0.69
N GLN A 65 15.36 -28.24 1.97
CA GLN A 65 14.57 -28.88 3.03
C GLN A 65 13.49 -27.99 3.57
N LYS A 66 13.87 -26.75 3.96
CA LYS A 66 12.95 -25.77 4.56
C LYS A 66 12.69 -24.65 3.57
N VAL A 67 11.46 -24.58 3.12
CA VAL A 67 10.99 -23.53 2.20
C VAL A 67 10.02 -22.64 2.93
N VAL A 68 10.22 -21.33 2.87
CA VAL A 68 9.28 -20.34 3.39
C VAL A 68 8.72 -19.53 2.23
N LEU A 69 7.40 -19.53 2.15
CA LEU A 69 6.66 -18.74 1.17
C LEU A 69 5.93 -17.62 1.91
N VAL A 70 6.42 -16.40 1.74
CA VAL A 70 5.83 -15.21 2.37
C VAL A 70 4.67 -14.71 1.54
N THR A 71 3.53 -14.50 2.15
CA THR A 71 2.34 -13.95 1.51
C THR A 71 1.80 -12.76 2.30
N SER A 72 0.96 -11.96 1.66
CA SER A 72 0.33 -10.80 2.30
C SER A 72 -0.78 -11.21 3.27
N ASP A 73 -1.11 -10.31 4.19
CA ASP A 73 -2.17 -10.52 5.16
C ASP A 73 -3.56 -10.09 4.65
N HIS A 74 -4.53 -10.13 5.56
CA HIS A 74 -5.94 -9.80 5.30
C HIS A 74 -6.20 -8.35 4.87
N THR A 75 -5.21 -7.45 5.00
CA THR A 75 -5.36 -6.04 4.61
C THR A 75 -5.02 -5.80 3.14
N ARG A 76 -4.55 -6.82 2.44
CA ARG A 76 -4.15 -6.74 1.02
C ARG A 76 -5.01 -7.66 0.18
N ALA A 77 -5.22 -7.26 -1.07
CA ALA A 77 -6.09 -7.98 -2.01
C ALA A 77 -5.32 -8.95 -2.90
N VAL A 78 -4.24 -9.55 -2.41
CA VAL A 78 -3.49 -10.57 -3.18
C VAL A 78 -4.40 -11.75 -3.46
N PRO A 79 -4.54 -12.19 -4.74
CA PRO A 79 -5.43 -13.27 -5.10
C PRO A 79 -4.84 -14.65 -4.76
N SER A 80 -4.53 -14.87 -3.49
CA SER A 80 -3.81 -16.05 -3.01
C SER A 80 -4.56 -17.36 -3.20
N LYS A 81 -5.89 -17.32 -3.33
CA LYS A 81 -6.67 -18.51 -3.72
C LYS A 81 -6.23 -19.08 -5.07
N ILE A 82 -5.80 -18.22 -5.98
CA ILE A 82 -5.30 -18.62 -7.30
C ILE A 82 -3.81 -18.89 -7.25
N THR A 83 -3.04 -17.98 -6.66
CA THR A 83 -1.58 -18.02 -6.73
C THR A 83 -0.93 -19.07 -5.83
N LEU A 84 -1.40 -19.21 -4.59
CA LEU A 84 -0.76 -20.15 -3.64
C LEU A 84 -0.79 -21.62 -4.10
N PRO A 85 -1.93 -22.17 -4.55
CA PRO A 85 -1.92 -23.55 -5.04
C PRO A 85 -0.93 -23.80 -6.17
N ILE A 86 -0.80 -22.83 -7.07
CA ILE A 86 0.10 -22.94 -8.23
C ILE A 86 1.56 -22.82 -7.78
N LEU A 87 1.87 -21.89 -6.88
CA LEU A 87 3.23 -21.73 -6.33
C LEU A 87 3.67 -22.97 -5.53
N LEU A 88 2.79 -23.51 -4.72
CA LEU A 88 3.06 -24.72 -3.94
C LEU A 88 3.30 -25.92 -4.85
N ASP A 89 2.50 -26.07 -5.91
CA ASP A 89 2.66 -27.12 -6.89
C ASP A 89 4.00 -26.98 -7.63
N GLU A 90 4.38 -25.79 -8.03
CA GLU A 90 5.66 -25.52 -8.70
C GLU A 90 6.85 -25.92 -7.80
N ILE A 91 6.81 -25.60 -6.51
CA ILE A 91 7.84 -26.00 -5.54
C ILE A 91 7.88 -27.53 -5.43
N ARG A 92 6.74 -28.18 -5.27
CA ARG A 92 6.65 -29.63 -5.06
C ARG A 92 6.99 -30.44 -6.30
N GLN A 93 6.83 -29.89 -7.48
CA GLN A 93 7.30 -30.54 -8.70
C GLN A 93 8.83 -30.67 -8.72
N GLY A 94 9.53 -29.70 -8.16
CA GLY A 94 10.99 -29.78 -8.01
C GLY A 94 11.43 -30.52 -6.77
N ASN A 95 10.61 -30.54 -5.72
CA ASN A 95 10.94 -31.18 -4.44
C ASN A 95 9.66 -31.61 -3.70
N PRO A 96 9.16 -32.85 -3.96
CA PRO A 96 7.96 -33.35 -3.30
C PRO A 96 8.03 -33.40 -1.77
N ASP A 97 9.24 -33.52 -1.22
CA ASP A 97 9.50 -33.70 0.21
C ASP A 97 9.82 -32.36 0.92
N ALA A 98 9.73 -31.23 0.24
CA ALA A 98 10.02 -29.94 0.84
C ALA A 98 9.09 -29.67 2.02
N ASP A 99 9.68 -29.21 3.14
CA ASP A 99 8.94 -28.73 4.29
C ASP A 99 8.61 -27.25 4.05
N ILE A 100 7.39 -26.98 3.60
CA ILE A 100 6.95 -25.65 3.19
C ILE A 100 6.14 -25.02 4.32
N THR A 101 6.52 -23.81 4.72
CA THR A 101 5.73 -22.96 5.62
C THR A 101 5.28 -21.70 4.88
N ILE A 102 3.99 -21.44 4.92
CA ILE A 102 3.42 -20.18 4.45
C ILE A 102 3.51 -19.18 5.60
N LEU A 103 4.24 -18.09 5.41
CA LEU A 103 4.41 -17.05 6.43
C LEU A 103 3.61 -15.82 6.02
N ILE A 104 2.61 -15.46 6.83
CA ILE A 104 1.77 -14.28 6.59
C ILE A 104 2.50 -13.04 7.07
N ALA A 105 2.76 -12.13 6.14
CA ALA A 105 3.44 -10.86 6.39
C ALA A 105 2.42 -9.83 6.89
N THR A 106 2.44 -9.53 8.17
CA THR A 106 1.50 -8.61 8.81
C THR A 106 2.02 -7.19 8.97
N GLY A 107 3.34 -6.99 8.86
CA GLY A 107 3.94 -5.71 9.25
C GLY A 107 3.53 -5.39 10.69
N LEU A 108 2.99 -4.19 10.91
CA LEU A 108 2.47 -3.77 12.22
C LEU A 108 1.00 -4.10 12.44
N HIS A 109 0.35 -4.80 11.52
CA HIS A 109 -1.05 -5.17 11.66
C HIS A 109 -1.24 -6.27 12.71
N ARG A 110 -2.49 -6.39 13.20
CA ARG A 110 -2.86 -7.52 14.04
C ARG A 110 -2.71 -8.85 13.30
N PRO A 111 -2.56 -9.97 14.01
CA PRO A 111 -2.53 -11.29 13.38
C PRO A 111 -3.80 -11.58 12.57
N THR A 112 -3.62 -12.21 11.43
CA THR A 112 -4.70 -12.69 10.57
C THR A 112 -5.43 -13.85 11.26
N THR A 113 -6.76 -13.77 11.34
CA THR A 113 -7.57 -14.83 11.97
C THR A 113 -7.70 -16.05 11.05
N GLU A 114 -8.09 -17.20 11.62
CA GLU A 114 -8.33 -18.40 10.84
C GLU A 114 -9.45 -18.21 9.82
N GLU A 115 -10.52 -17.50 10.19
CA GLU A 115 -11.61 -17.16 9.26
C GLU A 115 -11.11 -16.34 8.07
N GLU A 116 -10.24 -15.35 8.33
CA GLU A 116 -9.63 -14.55 7.28
C GLU A 116 -8.70 -15.40 6.40
N GLN A 117 -7.93 -16.32 6.98
CA GLN A 117 -7.10 -17.25 6.21
C GLN A 117 -7.94 -18.10 5.26
N ARG A 118 -9.06 -18.63 5.73
CA ARG A 118 -9.98 -19.44 4.91
C ARG A 118 -10.55 -18.63 3.74
N ARG A 119 -10.90 -17.39 4.00
CA ARG A 119 -11.38 -16.48 2.96
C ARG A 119 -10.27 -16.15 1.93
N MET A 120 -9.05 -15.92 2.40
CA MET A 120 -7.91 -15.53 1.56
C MET A 120 -7.34 -16.69 0.74
N PHE A 121 -7.19 -17.86 1.37
CA PHE A 121 -6.46 -19.00 0.80
C PHE A 121 -7.36 -20.15 0.37
N GLY A 122 -8.55 -20.25 0.93
CA GLY A 122 -9.43 -21.40 0.79
C GLY A 122 -9.17 -22.48 1.84
N ASP A 123 -10.17 -23.32 2.08
CA ASP A 123 -10.13 -24.33 3.14
C ASP A 123 -9.03 -25.38 2.94
N ALA A 124 -8.76 -25.79 1.69
CA ALA A 124 -7.76 -26.80 1.41
C ALA A 124 -6.34 -26.37 1.86
N ILE A 125 -5.98 -25.12 1.61
CA ILE A 125 -4.69 -24.55 2.06
C ILE A 125 -4.64 -24.52 3.58
N VAL A 126 -5.67 -24.01 4.23
CA VAL A 126 -5.71 -23.88 5.70
C VAL A 126 -5.65 -25.23 6.37
N ASP A 127 -6.35 -26.22 5.82
CA ASP A 127 -6.43 -27.57 6.43
C ASP A 127 -5.17 -28.41 6.19
N HIS A 128 -4.43 -28.19 5.11
CA HIS A 128 -3.34 -29.09 4.68
C HIS A 128 -1.94 -28.48 4.69
N GLU A 129 -1.81 -27.14 4.79
CA GLU A 129 -0.51 -26.48 4.76
C GLU A 129 -0.11 -25.95 6.12
N LYS A 130 1.19 -25.80 6.35
CA LYS A 130 1.70 -25.12 7.55
C LYS A 130 1.61 -23.61 7.32
N ILE A 131 0.91 -22.93 8.21
CA ILE A 131 0.76 -21.47 8.17
C ILE A 131 1.31 -20.88 9.46
N ALA A 132 2.22 -19.93 9.32
CA ALA A 132 2.72 -19.10 10.42
C ALA A 132 2.33 -17.66 10.17
N ILE A 133 2.13 -16.92 11.24
CA ILE A 133 1.71 -15.51 11.19
C ILE A 133 2.78 -14.66 11.86
N ASN A 134 3.33 -13.69 11.13
CA ASN A 134 4.24 -12.73 11.71
C ASN A 134 3.52 -11.89 12.76
N ASN A 135 4.18 -11.64 13.89
CA ASN A 135 3.71 -10.70 14.89
C ASN A 135 4.86 -9.77 15.26
N ALA A 136 4.83 -8.56 14.72
CA ALA A 136 5.90 -7.57 14.91
C ALA A 136 6.17 -7.22 16.38
N PHE A 137 5.20 -7.49 17.25
CA PHE A 137 5.26 -7.14 18.68
C PHE A 137 5.76 -8.28 19.56
N ASP A 138 6.02 -9.45 18.98
CA ASP A 138 6.56 -10.61 19.72
C ASP A 138 8.07 -10.74 19.45
N PRO A 139 8.93 -10.32 20.39
CA PRO A 139 10.37 -10.34 20.19
C PRO A 139 10.94 -11.74 19.96
N ASP A 140 10.26 -12.79 20.42
CA ASP A 140 10.72 -14.18 20.27
C ASP A 140 10.66 -14.66 18.82
N GLN A 141 9.94 -13.97 17.96
CA GLN A 141 9.84 -14.34 16.54
C GLN A 141 11.03 -13.86 15.70
N PHE A 142 11.87 -12.99 16.21
CA PHE A 142 12.85 -12.27 15.40
C PHE A 142 14.30 -12.58 15.77
N ILE A 143 15.16 -12.46 14.77
CA ILE A 143 16.61 -12.53 14.88
C ILE A 143 17.20 -11.24 14.28
N HIS A 144 18.24 -10.70 14.95
CA HIS A 144 18.99 -9.57 14.43
C HIS A 144 19.97 -10.02 13.36
N MET A 145 19.87 -9.48 12.14
CA MET A 145 20.73 -9.85 11.03
C MET A 145 21.75 -8.78 10.63
N GLY A 146 21.69 -7.61 11.22
CA GLY A 146 22.63 -6.53 10.90
C GLY A 146 21.97 -5.17 10.89
N VAL A 147 22.58 -4.22 10.18
CA VAL A 147 22.18 -2.82 10.12
C VAL A 147 21.88 -2.43 8.67
N LEU A 148 20.76 -1.76 8.48
CA LEU A 148 20.33 -1.28 7.17
C LEU A 148 21.05 0.03 6.79
N PRO A 149 21.01 0.45 5.52
CA PRO A 149 21.70 1.68 5.07
C PRO A 149 21.38 2.93 5.89
N SER A 150 20.16 3.07 6.40
CA SER A 150 19.76 4.20 7.24
C SER A 150 20.34 4.17 8.65
N GLY A 151 20.92 3.05 9.06
CA GLY A 151 21.33 2.79 10.44
C GLY A 151 20.30 2.02 11.25
N ALA A 152 19.15 1.68 10.68
CA ALA A 152 18.12 0.90 11.35
C ALA A 152 18.59 -0.52 11.62
N ASP A 153 18.28 -1.05 12.81
CA ASP A 153 18.53 -2.45 13.12
C ASP A 153 17.59 -3.35 12.31
N PHE A 154 18.15 -4.36 11.66
CA PHE A 154 17.37 -5.32 10.87
C PHE A 154 17.06 -6.57 11.69
N ASN A 155 15.84 -6.64 12.19
CA ASN A 155 15.30 -7.79 12.92
C ASN A 155 14.21 -8.42 12.07
N VAL A 156 14.44 -9.64 11.63
CA VAL A 156 13.57 -10.37 10.71
C VAL A 156 13.07 -11.66 11.33
N ASN A 157 11.90 -12.13 10.89
CA ASN A 157 11.31 -13.37 11.35
C ASN A 157 12.29 -14.54 11.19
N LYS A 158 12.47 -15.30 12.26
CA LYS A 158 13.39 -16.45 12.31
C LYS A 158 13.12 -17.47 11.23
N LEU A 159 11.87 -17.70 10.88
CA LEU A 159 11.51 -18.67 9.84
C LEU A 159 12.15 -18.32 8.50
N ALA A 160 12.14 -17.04 8.15
CA ALA A 160 12.77 -16.56 6.91
C ALA A 160 14.30 -16.62 6.98
N ALA A 161 14.88 -16.28 8.12
CA ALA A 161 16.33 -16.28 8.31
C ALA A 161 16.91 -17.70 8.30
N GLU A 162 16.16 -18.71 8.75
CA GLU A 162 16.61 -20.09 8.94
C GLU A 162 16.23 -21.05 7.82
N CYS A 163 15.47 -20.60 6.81
CA CYS A 163 15.08 -21.44 5.68
C CYS A 163 16.19 -21.55 4.62
N ASP A 164 16.13 -22.58 3.79
CA ASP A 164 17.06 -22.78 2.66
C ASP A 164 16.52 -22.17 1.35
N LEU A 165 15.22 -21.92 1.26
CA LEU A 165 14.60 -21.24 0.11
C LEU A 165 13.54 -20.27 0.60
N LEU A 166 13.77 -18.98 0.35
CA LEU A 166 12.83 -17.92 0.70
C LEU A 166 12.19 -17.36 -0.57
N VAL A 167 10.87 -17.52 -0.64
CA VAL A 167 10.04 -17.08 -1.76
C VAL A 167 9.00 -16.08 -1.24
N THR A 168 8.70 -15.06 -2.01
CA THR A 168 7.64 -14.10 -1.63
C THR A 168 6.62 -13.94 -2.73
N GLU A 169 5.37 -13.69 -2.37
CA GLU A 169 4.34 -13.26 -3.30
C GLU A 169 3.69 -11.96 -2.85
N GLY A 170 3.23 -11.18 -3.80
CA GLY A 170 2.57 -9.92 -3.53
C GLY A 170 2.03 -9.29 -4.81
N PHE A 171 1.54 -8.07 -4.69
CA PHE A 171 1.12 -7.30 -5.85
C PHE A 171 1.83 -5.94 -5.89
N ILE A 172 1.90 -5.35 -7.07
CA ILE A 172 2.59 -4.09 -7.28
C ILE A 172 1.57 -3.01 -7.58
N GLU A 173 1.62 -1.94 -6.80
CA GLU A 173 0.86 -0.71 -7.02
C GLU A 173 1.69 0.48 -6.54
N PRO A 174 1.37 1.72 -6.93
CA PRO A 174 2.03 2.90 -6.38
C PRO A 174 1.86 2.96 -4.86
N HIS A 175 2.90 3.43 -4.17
CA HIS A 175 2.87 3.58 -2.71
C HIS A 175 3.41 4.95 -2.31
N PHE A 176 2.72 5.61 -1.40
CA PHE A 176 2.89 7.04 -1.12
C PHE A 176 4.21 7.45 -0.43
N PHE A 177 5.00 6.50 0.09
CA PHE A 177 6.35 6.78 0.55
C PHE A 177 7.39 5.71 0.17
N ALA A 178 6.98 4.48 -0.08
CA ALA A 178 7.88 3.42 -0.53
C ALA A 178 8.08 3.42 -2.06
N GLY A 179 7.37 4.27 -2.77
CA GLY A 179 7.36 4.34 -4.23
C GLY A 179 6.39 3.36 -4.86
N PHE A 180 6.61 2.09 -4.64
CA PHE A 180 5.75 0.99 -5.08
C PHE A 180 5.70 -0.10 -4.02
N SER A 181 4.61 -0.87 -4.01
CA SER A 181 4.50 -2.10 -3.24
C SER A 181 5.19 -3.26 -3.96
N GLY A 182 5.10 -4.44 -3.41
CA GLY A 182 5.67 -5.66 -3.99
C GLY A 182 7.16 -5.85 -3.72
N GLY A 183 7.69 -6.95 -4.20
CA GLY A 183 9.10 -7.33 -4.08
C GLY A 183 9.60 -7.29 -2.64
N ARG A 184 10.54 -6.40 -2.37
CA ARG A 184 11.20 -6.20 -1.08
C ARG A 184 10.25 -5.85 0.09
N LYS A 185 9.04 -5.34 -0.18
CA LYS A 185 8.09 -4.98 0.90
C LYS A 185 7.52 -6.19 1.62
N SER A 186 7.56 -7.36 1.04
CA SER A 186 7.18 -8.59 1.74
C SER A 186 8.09 -8.87 2.93
N ILE A 187 9.32 -8.38 2.90
CA ILE A 187 10.29 -8.54 3.99
C ILE A 187 10.21 -7.37 4.97
N LEU A 188 10.31 -6.14 4.49
CA LEU A 188 10.22 -4.92 5.29
C LEU A 188 9.13 -4.02 4.70
N PRO A 189 8.03 -3.80 5.40
CA PRO A 189 7.73 -4.13 6.80
C PRO A 189 7.24 -5.56 7.06
N GLY A 190 6.95 -6.33 6.04
CA GLY A 190 6.13 -7.54 6.08
C GLY A 190 6.41 -8.51 7.23
N ILE A 191 7.65 -8.92 7.39
CA ILE A 191 8.06 -9.94 8.38
C ILE A 191 9.16 -9.43 9.33
N CYS A 192 9.20 -8.13 9.58
CA CYS A 192 10.15 -7.50 10.49
C CYS A 192 9.52 -7.20 11.85
N SER A 193 10.39 -6.95 12.84
CA SER A 193 9.97 -6.46 14.16
C SER A 193 9.47 -5.03 14.08
N GLN A 194 8.70 -4.60 15.09
CA GLN A 194 8.23 -3.21 15.16
C GLN A 194 9.38 -2.20 15.17
N GLU A 195 10.48 -2.51 15.84
CA GLU A 195 11.64 -1.62 15.89
C GLU A 195 12.20 -1.35 14.49
N THR A 196 12.38 -2.41 13.69
CA THR A 196 12.87 -2.27 12.32
C THR A 196 11.91 -1.45 11.47
N VAL A 197 10.62 -1.72 11.55
CA VAL A 197 9.60 -0.97 10.81
C VAL A 197 9.59 0.50 11.20
N ASN A 198 9.57 0.77 12.50
CA ASN A 198 9.52 2.14 13.03
C ASN A 198 10.75 2.95 12.60
N GLU A 199 11.95 2.39 12.70
CA GLU A 199 13.17 3.07 12.29
C GLU A 199 13.21 3.32 10.77
N ASN A 200 12.74 2.38 9.97
CA ASN A 200 12.61 2.55 8.51
C ASN A 200 11.66 3.70 8.16
N HIS A 201 10.61 3.89 8.95
CA HIS A 201 9.58 4.90 8.76
C HIS A 201 9.80 6.15 9.64
N SER A 202 11.05 6.47 9.97
CA SER A 202 11.39 7.62 10.82
C SER A 202 11.00 8.94 10.18
N TYR A 203 10.91 9.99 11.00
CA TYR A 203 10.65 11.34 10.50
C TYR A 203 11.67 11.75 9.43
N LYS A 204 12.94 11.48 9.68
CA LYS A 204 14.02 11.78 8.73
C LYS A 204 13.80 11.08 7.37
N ALA A 205 13.46 9.80 7.40
CA ALA A 205 13.25 9.02 6.18
C ALA A 205 12.03 9.51 5.40
N ILE A 206 10.89 9.69 6.09
CA ILE A 206 9.64 10.19 5.49
C ILE A 206 9.79 11.62 4.96
N SER A 207 10.63 12.43 5.57
CA SER A 207 10.90 13.81 5.13
C SER A 207 11.70 13.90 3.83
N SER A 208 12.32 12.82 3.38
CA SER A 208 13.06 12.83 2.14
C SER A 208 12.14 13.18 0.96
N PRO A 209 12.55 14.07 0.05
CA PRO A 209 11.76 14.38 -1.15
C PRO A 209 11.63 13.17 -2.08
N TYR A 210 12.47 12.15 -1.92
CA TYR A 210 12.41 10.91 -2.68
C TYR A 210 11.47 9.87 -2.08
N ALA A 211 11.08 10.01 -0.81
CA ALA A 211 10.09 9.15 -0.15
C ALA A 211 8.69 9.56 -0.59
N ASN A 212 8.35 9.25 -1.83
CA ASN A 212 7.14 9.72 -2.47
C ASN A 212 6.59 8.67 -3.43
N THR A 213 5.34 8.87 -3.85
CA THR A 213 4.64 7.96 -4.77
C THR A 213 5.43 7.79 -6.07
N GLY A 214 5.67 6.54 -6.46
CA GLY A 214 6.31 6.22 -7.73
C GLY A 214 7.82 6.46 -7.78
N VAL A 215 8.46 6.78 -6.67
CA VAL A 215 9.90 7.08 -6.62
C VAL A 215 10.64 5.95 -5.91
N LEU A 216 11.50 5.25 -6.63
CA LEU A 216 12.42 4.24 -6.07
C LEU A 216 13.83 4.79 -5.95
N GLU A 217 14.33 5.49 -6.98
CA GLU A 217 15.67 6.02 -7.02
C GLU A 217 15.89 7.07 -5.92
N HIS A 218 16.97 6.91 -5.17
CA HIS A 218 17.33 7.75 -4.02
C HIS A 218 16.33 7.74 -2.85
N ASN A 219 15.33 6.89 -2.90
CA ASN A 219 14.34 6.77 -1.83
C ASN A 219 14.94 5.98 -0.66
N PRO A 220 15.21 6.61 0.49
CA PRO A 220 15.89 5.94 1.61
C PRO A 220 15.06 4.80 2.21
N ILE A 221 13.75 4.89 2.12
CA ILE A 221 12.84 3.85 2.62
C ILE A 221 12.96 2.61 1.73
N HIS A 222 12.90 2.80 0.42
CA HIS A 222 13.11 1.71 -0.54
C HIS A 222 14.50 1.09 -0.41
N GLU A 223 15.53 1.88 -0.24
CA GLU A 223 16.91 1.39 -0.10
C GLU A 223 17.06 0.45 1.08
N ASP A 224 16.48 0.79 2.23
CA ASP A 224 16.46 -0.09 3.40
C ASP A 224 15.67 -1.39 3.13
N MET A 225 14.51 -1.27 2.50
CA MET A 225 13.66 -2.44 2.17
C MET A 225 14.39 -3.42 1.25
N LEU A 226 15.07 -2.89 0.25
CA LEU A 226 15.84 -3.71 -0.69
C LEU A 226 17.05 -4.36 0.00
N ALA A 227 17.76 -3.62 0.83
CA ALA A 227 18.88 -4.16 1.60
C ALA A 227 18.41 -5.29 2.53
N ALA A 228 17.28 -5.11 3.20
CA ALA A 228 16.68 -6.14 4.06
C ALA A 228 16.37 -7.42 3.28
N ALA A 229 15.75 -7.30 2.12
CA ALA A 229 15.41 -8.46 1.29
C ALA A 229 16.67 -9.19 0.78
N LYS A 230 17.73 -8.45 0.46
CA LYS A 230 19.02 -9.06 0.08
C LYS A 230 19.71 -9.73 1.24
N MET A 231 19.71 -9.11 2.41
CA MET A 231 20.37 -9.65 3.60
C MET A 231 19.74 -10.98 4.05
N VAL A 232 18.42 -11.09 3.99
CA VAL A 232 17.71 -12.34 4.34
C VAL A 232 17.68 -13.33 3.18
N ASN A 233 18.19 -12.94 2.03
CA ASN A 233 18.34 -13.75 0.82
C ASN A 233 17.01 -14.23 0.23
N VAL A 234 16.19 -13.28 -0.22
CA VAL A 234 15.02 -13.62 -1.05
C VAL A 234 15.51 -14.15 -2.40
N GLN A 235 15.23 -15.41 -2.67
CA GLN A 235 15.73 -16.09 -3.87
C GLN A 235 14.79 -16.03 -5.06
N PHE A 236 13.51 -15.80 -4.81
CA PHE A 236 12.49 -15.79 -5.86
C PHE A 236 11.30 -14.97 -5.42
N ILE A 237 10.80 -14.10 -6.29
CA ILE A 237 9.56 -13.36 -6.05
C ILE A 237 8.50 -13.74 -7.08
N PHE A 238 7.24 -13.62 -6.68
CA PHE A 238 6.09 -13.69 -7.57
C PHE A 238 5.19 -12.48 -7.30
N ASN A 239 5.03 -11.60 -8.29
CA ASN A 239 4.21 -10.41 -8.14
C ASN A 239 3.19 -10.31 -9.26
N VAL A 240 2.03 -9.74 -8.94
CA VAL A 240 0.95 -9.52 -9.88
C VAL A 240 0.53 -8.06 -9.94
N ALA A 241 -0.09 -7.67 -11.03
CA ALA A 241 -0.85 -6.45 -11.15
C ALA A 241 -2.33 -6.80 -11.19
N LEU A 242 -3.16 -5.97 -10.56
CA LEU A 242 -4.59 -6.19 -10.43
C LEU A 242 -5.37 -5.06 -11.11
N ASP A 243 -6.53 -5.39 -11.66
CA ASP A 243 -7.48 -4.38 -12.15
C ASP A 243 -8.37 -3.85 -11.01
N GLY A 244 -9.31 -2.97 -11.33
CA GLY A 244 -10.24 -2.40 -10.36
C GLY A 244 -11.16 -3.40 -9.67
N GLN A 245 -11.29 -4.62 -10.21
CA GLN A 245 -12.07 -5.72 -9.65
C GLN A 245 -11.18 -6.74 -8.91
N LYS A 246 -9.92 -6.41 -8.71
CA LYS A 246 -8.91 -7.24 -8.04
C LYS A 246 -8.58 -8.53 -8.78
N LYS A 247 -8.75 -8.52 -10.10
CA LYS A 247 -8.35 -9.63 -10.97
C LYS A 247 -6.94 -9.44 -11.47
N ILE A 248 -6.20 -10.54 -11.62
CA ILE A 248 -4.84 -10.54 -12.16
C ILE A 248 -4.89 -10.15 -13.63
N ILE A 249 -4.14 -9.10 -14.00
CA ILE A 249 -3.99 -8.66 -15.39
C ILE A 249 -2.58 -8.84 -15.92
N ALA A 250 -1.60 -9.01 -15.04
CA ALA A 250 -0.21 -9.29 -15.39
C ALA A 250 0.49 -9.93 -14.20
N ALA A 251 1.57 -10.68 -14.47
CA ALA A 251 2.34 -11.36 -13.44
C ALA A 251 3.83 -11.40 -13.83
N TRP A 252 4.69 -11.35 -12.80
CA TRP A 252 6.14 -11.40 -12.94
C TRP A 252 6.71 -12.33 -11.87
N ALA A 253 7.69 -13.14 -12.26
CA ALA A 253 8.33 -14.07 -11.33
C ALA A 253 9.84 -14.05 -11.57
N GLY A 254 10.63 -14.32 -10.54
CA GLY A 254 12.06 -14.50 -10.66
C GLY A 254 12.89 -13.68 -9.70
N ASP A 255 13.93 -13.03 -10.22
CA ASP A 255 14.88 -12.27 -9.43
C ASP A 255 14.24 -11.12 -8.66
N LEU A 256 14.64 -10.94 -7.41
CA LEU A 256 14.13 -9.93 -6.50
C LEU A 256 14.06 -8.51 -7.12
N GLU A 257 15.13 -8.09 -7.77
CA GLU A 257 15.19 -6.74 -8.35
C GLU A 257 14.66 -6.69 -9.77
N LYS A 258 15.05 -7.61 -10.63
CA LYS A 258 14.72 -7.55 -12.07
C LYS A 258 13.27 -7.87 -12.36
N ALA A 259 12.69 -8.86 -11.67
CA ALA A 259 11.27 -9.16 -11.82
C ALA A 259 10.41 -8.01 -11.28
N HIS A 260 10.77 -7.45 -10.12
CA HIS A 260 10.09 -6.29 -9.56
C HIS A 260 10.20 -5.08 -10.49
N ALA A 261 11.37 -4.84 -11.06
CA ALA A 261 11.59 -3.72 -11.98
C ALA A 261 10.71 -3.80 -13.23
N GLU A 262 10.52 -4.99 -13.80
CA GLU A 262 9.60 -5.16 -14.94
C GLU A 262 8.15 -4.89 -14.53
N GLY A 263 7.75 -5.37 -13.36
CA GLY A 263 6.42 -5.08 -12.82
C GLY A 263 6.21 -3.59 -12.56
N VAL A 264 7.18 -2.93 -11.98
CA VAL A 264 7.16 -1.47 -11.76
C VAL A 264 7.02 -0.71 -13.10
N ALA A 265 7.77 -1.12 -14.12
CA ALA A 265 7.67 -0.50 -15.44
C ALA A 265 6.25 -0.62 -16.03
N PHE A 266 5.63 -1.78 -15.87
CA PHE A 266 4.24 -1.99 -16.28
C PHE A 266 3.27 -1.09 -15.51
N ILE A 267 3.42 -1.04 -14.18
CA ILE A 267 2.57 -0.20 -13.34
C ILE A 267 2.74 1.29 -13.68
N ARG A 268 3.96 1.77 -13.89
CA ARG A 268 4.21 3.14 -14.34
C ARG A 268 3.45 3.45 -15.61
N LYS A 269 3.55 2.57 -16.60
CA LYS A 269 2.91 2.78 -17.91
C LYS A 269 1.39 2.83 -17.80
N TRP A 270 0.76 1.94 -17.02
CA TRP A 270 -0.68 1.78 -16.97
C TRP A 270 -1.37 2.52 -15.82
N SER A 271 -0.63 2.94 -14.81
CA SER A 271 -1.15 3.77 -13.70
C SER A 271 -0.85 5.25 -13.88
N GLN A 272 0.15 5.57 -14.70
CA GLN A 272 0.58 6.95 -14.90
C GLN A 272 -0.49 7.74 -15.63
N CYS A 273 -0.78 8.93 -15.10
CA CYS A 273 -1.64 9.90 -15.73
C CYS A 273 -0.97 11.28 -15.70
N PRO A 274 -1.30 12.18 -16.65
CA PRO A 274 -0.81 13.55 -16.56
C PRO A 274 -1.24 14.17 -15.24
N SER A 275 -0.36 14.94 -14.62
CA SER A 275 -0.72 15.77 -13.46
C SER A 275 -1.57 16.93 -13.95
N ILE A 276 -2.87 16.80 -13.81
CA ILE A 276 -3.84 17.84 -14.14
C ILE A 276 -4.13 18.60 -12.86
N THR A 277 -3.80 19.89 -12.86
CA THR A 277 -3.96 20.73 -11.67
C THR A 277 -5.38 21.28 -11.57
N GLY A 278 -6.00 21.14 -10.41
CA GLY A 278 -7.30 21.73 -10.09
C GLY A 278 -7.26 22.57 -8.81
N ASP A 279 -8.17 23.50 -8.69
CA ASP A 279 -8.38 24.29 -7.46
C ASP A 279 -8.99 23.41 -6.36
N ILE A 280 -9.78 22.43 -6.76
CA ILE A 280 -10.42 21.45 -5.90
C ILE A 280 -10.12 20.06 -6.47
N VAL A 281 -9.63 19.15 -5.63
CA VAL A 281 -9.37 17.78 -6.03
C VAL A 281 -10.18 16.83 -5.16
N VAL A 282 -11.02 16.01 -5.79
CA VAL A 282 -11.87 15.03 -5.10
C VAL A 282 -11.29 13.63 -5.31
N THR A 283 -11.11 12.87 -4.24
CA THR A 283 -10.55 11.52 -4.33
C THR A 283 -11.10 10.56 -3.26
N SER A 284 -10.70 9.32 -3.35
CA SER A 284 -11.00 8.26 -2.36
C SER A 284 -9.88 7.22 -2.36
N ASN A 285 -9.90 6.34 -1.36
CA ASN A 285 -9.02 5.15 -1.30
C ASN A 285 -9.56 3.94 -2.08
N GLY A 286 -10.56 4.14 -2.95
CA GLY A 286 -11.13 3.04 -3.72
C GLY A 286 -12.17 2.20 -2.96
N GLY A 287 -12.65 2.68 -1.82
CA GLY A 287 -13.65 1.98 -1.01
C GLY A 287 -13.07 0.86 -0.14
N TYR A 288 -13.93 -0.09 0.23
CA TYR A 288 -13.56 -1.24 1.03
C TYR A 288 -12.53 -2.14 0.32
N PRO A 289 -11.49 -2.69 1.01
CA PRO A 289 -11.25 -2.59 2.46
C PRO A 289 -10.35 -1.41 2.89
N LEU A 290 -9.77 -0.66 1.97
CA LEU A 290 -8.72 0.31 2.27
C LEU A 290 -9.23 1.62 2.89
N ASP A 291 -10.53 1.90 2.79
CA ASP A 291 -11.12 3.12 3.33
C ASP A 291 -11.74 2.96 4.73
N GLN A 292 -11.46 1.84 5.40
CA GLN A 292 -12.09 1.53 6.69
C GLN A 292 -11.60 2.40 7.84
N ASN A 293 -10.45 3.05 7.70
CA ASN A 293 -9.94 3.92 8.76
C ASN A 293 -9.19 5.13 8.19
N LEU A 294 -9.05 6.16 9.02
CA LEU A 294 -8.39 7.41 8.64
C LEU A 294 -6.88 7.21 8.45
N TYR A 295 -6.28 6.29 9.16
CA TYR A 295 -4.86 5.98 9.07
C TYR A 295 -4.41 5.62 7.64
N GLN A 296 -5.26 4.95 6.87
CA GLN A 296 -4.95 4.55 5.49
C GLN A 296 -5.23 5.67 4.46
N SER A 297 -5.94 6.71 4.85
CA SER A 297 -6.38 7.76 3.91
C SER A 297 -5.26 8.62 3.30
N PRO A 298 -4.06 8.78 3.92
CA PRO A 298 -2.97 9.52 3.29
C PRO A 298 -2.56 9.01 1.92
N LYS A 299 -2.83 7.75 1.62
CA LYS A 299 -2.50 7.15 0.31
C LYS A 299 -3.13 7.92 -0.85
N ALA A 300 -4.44 8.12 -0.82
CA ALA A 300 -5.14 8.88 -1.86
C ALA A 300 -4.92 10.39 -1.71
N VAL A 301 -4.86 10.90 -0.47
CA VAL A 301 -4.62 12.32 -0.22
C VAL A 301 -3.27 12.76 -0.79
N ALA A 302 -2.23 11.93 -0.72
CA ALA A 302 -0.94 12.22 -1.33
C ALA A 302 -1.03 12.29 -2.87
N THR A 303 -1.85 11.45 -3.50
CA THR A 303 -2.12 11.54 -4.94
C THR A 303 -2.84 12.84 -5.27
N ALA A 304 -3.84 13.20 -4.49
CA ALA A 304 -4.58 14.45 -4.67
C ALA A 304 -3.68 15.68 -4.50
N GLU A 305 -2.72 15.65 -3.58
CA GLU A 305 -1.74 16.72 -3.39
C GLU A 305 -0.99 17.01 -4.71
N ALA A 306 -0.62 15.98 -5.44
CA ALA A 306 0.08 16.15 -6.72
C ALA A 306 -0.78 16.83 -7.79
N CYS A 307 -2.10 16.79 -7.67
CA CYS A 307 -3.04 17.42 -8.59
C CYS A 307 -3.67 18.71 -8.05
N ALA A 308 -3.35 19.10 -6.83
CA ALA A 308 -3.87 20.33 -6.23
C ALA A 308 -2.99 21.51 -6.64
N GLY A 309 -3.63 22.58 -7.11
CA GLY A 309 -2.95 23.83 -7.40
C GLY A 309 -2.49 24.52 -6.13
N GLU A 310 -1.84 25.69 -6.27
CA GLU A 310 -1.43 26.47 -5.11
C GLU A 310 -2.66 26.80 -4.25
N ASP A 311 -2.56 26.50 -2.95
CA ASP A 311 -3.66 26.63 -1.98
C ASP A 311 -4.93 25.84 -2.35
N GLY A 312 -4.79 24.84 -3.20
CA GLY A 312 -5.91 23.99 -3.61
C GLY A 312 -6.50 23.19 -2.44
N VAL A 313 -7.79 22.91 -2.55
CA VAL A 313 -8.56 22.18 -1.54
C VAL A 313 -8.73 20.73 -1.96
N ILE A 314 -8.52 19.82 -1.01
CA ILE A 314 -8.68 18.38 -1.24
C ILE A 314 -9.96 17.90 -0.57
N ILE A 315 -10.79 17.17 -1.30
CA ILE A 315 -11.95 16.46 -0.76
C ILE A 315 -11.62 14.98 -0.75
N MET A 316 -11.57 14.39 0.44
CA MET A 316 -11.26 12.96 0.63
C MET A 316 -12.51 12.23 1.07
N CYS A 317 -12.98 11.28 0.26
CA CYS A 317 -14.09 10.40 0.60
C CYS A 317 -13.53 9.10 1.21
N CYS A 318 -13.76 8.90 2.50
CA CYS A 318 -13.24 7.75 3.24
C CYS A 318 -14.26 7.36 4.30
N SER A 319 -14.73 6.12 4.28
CA SER A 319 -15.80 5.71 5.19
C SER A 319 -15.39 5.83 6.65
N CYS A 320 -14.18 5.42 6.98
CA CYS A 320 -13.73 5.33 8.38
C CYS A 320 -14.66 4.46 9.23
N ALA A 321 -15.24 3.41 8.62
CA ALA A 321 -16.19 2.51 9.29
C ALA A 321 -15.59 1.84 10.54
N ASP A 322 -14.26 1.70 10.56
CA ASP A 322 -13.50 1.16 11.69
C ASP A 322 -12.74 2.27 12.46
N GLY A 323 -13.16 3.52 12.32
CA GLY A 323 -12.66 4.65 13.07
C GLY A 323 -11.33 5.22 12.57
N MET A 324 -10.48 5.60 13.52
CA MET A 324 -9.19 6.23 13.24
C MET A 324 -8.14 5.25 12.70
N GLY A 325 -8.18 3.99 13.11
CA GLY A 325 -7.30 2.94 12.61
C GLY A 325 -6.09 2.60 13.47
N GLY A 326 -5.84 3.33 14.53
CA GLY A 326 -4.75 3.04 15.46
C GLY A 326 -4.69 4.06 16.58
N THR A 327 -4.35 3.60 17.78
CA THR A 327 -4.30 4.47 18.97
C THR A 327 -3.20 5.51 18.89
N HIS A 328 -2.03 5.15 18.37
CA HIS A 328 -0.93 6.10 18.17
C HIS A 328 -1.27 7.14 17.11
N PHE A 329 -1.85 6.71 16.00
CA PHE A 329 -2.29 7.61 14.94
C PHE A 329 -3.31 8.62 15.47
N GLU A 330 -4.35 8.13 16.14
CA GLU A 330 -5.40 8.98 16.70
C GLU A 330 -4.83 10.01 17.67
N LYS A 331 -3.98 9.57 18.59
CA LYS A 331 -3.36 10.45 19.58
C LYS A 331 -2.52 11.54 18.92
N LEU A 332 -1.74 11.20 17.90
CA LEU A 332 -0.85 12.14 17.21
C LEU A 332 -1.61 13.12 16.30
N ILE A 333 -2.57 12.63 15.51
CA ILE A 333 -3.30 13.51 14.58
C ILE A 333 -4.24 14.49 15.29
N THR A 334 -4.61 14.18 16.53
CA THR A 334 -5.51 15.01 17.34
C THR A 334 -4.81 15.76 18.48
N MET A 335 -3.47 15.73 18.55
CA MET A 335 -2.73 16.32 19.67
C MET A 335 -2.70 17.86 19.67
N GLY A 336 -2.99 18.49 18.55
CA GLY A 336 -2.92 19.94 18.44
C GLY A 336 -3.04 20.41 17.00
N THR A 337 -2.47 21.57 16.72
CA THR A 337 -2.42 22.13 15.37
C THR A 337 -1.45 21.37 14.49
N VAL A 338 -1.56 21.58 13.18
CA VAL A 338 -0.66 20.98 12.18
C VAL A 338 0.80 21.30 12.49
N ASP A 339 1.10 22.56 12.83
CA ASP A 339 2.47 23.00 13.17
C ASP A 339 2.96 22.35 14.46
N GLU A 340 2.10 22.21 15.47
CA GLU A 340 2.45 21.52 16.71
C GLU A 340 2.76 20.05 16.49
N ILE A 341 1.97 19.37 15.65
CA ILE A 341 2.19 17.97 15.30
C ILE A 341 3.54 17.80 14.61
N ASP A 342 3.80 18.58 13.56
CA ASP A 342 5.05 18.48 12.80
C ASP A 342 6.26 18.84 13.67
N GLY A 343 6.15 19.89 14.47
CA GLY A 343 7.21 20.30 15.41
C GLY A 343 7.54 19.23 16.43
N TYR A 344 6.54 18.55 16.98
CA TYR A 344 6.73 17.44 17.89
C TYR A 344 7.43 16.25 17.23
N LEU A 345 6.93 15.83 16.06
CA LEU A 345 7.47 14.68 15.33
C LEU A 345 8.91 14.93 14.83
N SER A 346 9.21 16.16 14.43
CA SER A 346 10.53 16.53 13.90
C SER A 346 11.66 16.35 14.92
N LYS A 347 11.34 16.32 16.20
CA LYS A 347 12.31 16.16 17.29
C LYS A 347 12.55 14.71 17.69
N ILE A 348 11.79 13.77 17.11
CA ILE A 348 11.90 12.35 17.46
C ILE A 348 13.01 11.71 16.61
N PRO A 349 14.10 11.23 17.24
CA PRO A 349 15.17 10.56 16.49
C PRO A 349 14.68 9.20 15.93
N PRO A 350 15.33 8.67 14.89
CA PRO A 350 14.87 7.42 14.25
C PRO A 350 14.63 6.25 15.20
N LYS A 351 15.50 6.02 16.17
CA LYS A 351 15.35 4.90 17.11
C LYS A 351 14.19 5.05 18.09
N GLU A 352 13.66 6.25 18.24
CA GLU A 352 12.53 6.56 19.13
C GLU A 352 11.22 6.76 18.35
N THR A 353 11.19 6.43 17.06
CA THR A 353 10.01 6.57 16.20
C THR A 353 8.80 5.91 16.84
N ILE A 354 7.72 6.69 16.96
CA ILE A 354 6.45 6.20 17.51
C ILE A 354 5.72 5.39 16.39
N PRO A 355 5.16 4.23 16.72
CA PRO A 355 4.36 3.49 15.75
C PRO A 355 3.31 4.38 15.09
N GLU A 356 3.17 4.26 13.78
CA GLU A 356 2.17 4.99 12.98
C GLU A 356 2.44 6.51 12.80
N GLN A 357 3.51 7.06 13.36
CA GLN A 357 3.76 8.51 13.32
C GLN A 357 3.94 9.08 11.89
N TRP A 358 4.32 8.25 10.94
CA TRP A 358 4.53 8.68 9.55
C TRP A 358 3.25 9.17 8.86
N CYS A 359 2.09 8.65 9.22
CA CYS A 359 0.83 9.11 8.66
C CYS A 359 0.42 10.50 9.16
N PRO A 360 0.44 10.81 10.46
CA PRO A 360 0.28 12.19 10.93
C PRO A 360 1.32 13.16 10.36
N GLN A 361 2.56 12.69 10.19
CA GLN A 361 3.61 13.50 9.57
C GLN A 361 3.26 13.90 8.13
N ILE A 362 2.83 12.93 7.33
CA ILE A 362 2.43 13.18 5.94
C ILE A 362 1.19 14.08 5.88
N TYR A 363 0.21 13.83 6.73
CA TYR A 363 -0.97 14.70 6.83
C TYR A 363 -0.58 16.13 7.20
N ALA A 364 0.30 16.31 8.18
CA ALA A 364 0.75 17.64 8.58
C ALA A 364 1.42 18.37 7.43
N ARG A 365 2.25 17.69 6.65
CA ARG A 365 2.88 18.25 5.45
C ARG A 365 1.84 18.73 4.44
N ILE A 366 0.84 17.92 4.17
CA ILE A 366 -0.20 18.24 3.18
C ILE A 366 -1.11 19.34 3.70
N LEU A 367 -1.57 19.24 4.94
CA LEU A 367 -2.51 20.19 5.56
C LEU A 367 -1.91 21.60 5.72
N LYS A 368 -0.60 21.75 5.78
CA LYS A 368 0.05 23.07 5.74
C LYS A 368 -0.21 23.82 4.45
N LYS A 369 -0.44 23.12 3.35
CA LYS A 369 -0.62 23.68 2.02
C LYS A 369 -2.04 23.58 1.49
N HIS A 370 -2.77 22.54 1.92
CA HIS A 370 -4.06 22.18 1.35
C HIS A 370 -5.04 21.79 2.46
N PRO A 371 -6.12 22.54 2.63
CA PRO A 371 -7.20 22.07 3.48
C PRO A 371 -7.76 20.75 2.95
N VAL A 372 -8.09 19.84 3.85
CA VAL A 372 -8.73 18.56 3.52
C VAL A 372 -10.14 18.54 4.09
N ILE A 373 -11.13 18.38 3.23
CA ILE A 373 -12.52 18.15 3.61
C ILE A 373 -12.74 16.64 3.58
N LEU A 374 -13.03 16.06 4.74
CA LEU A 374 -13.22 14.62 4.89
C LEU A 374 -14.70 14.28 4.81
N VAL A 375 -15.08 13.52 3.79
CA VAL A 375 -16.43 12.99 3.62
C VAL A 375 -16.51 11.65 4.33
N THR A 376 -17.24 11.61 5.44
CA THR A 376 -17.45 10.38 6.21
C THR A 376 -18.78 10.46 6.95
N THR A 377 -19.44 9.32 7.11
CA THR A 377 -20.66 9.20 7.90
C THR A 377 -20.43 8.43 9.21
N TYR A 378 -19.23 7.85 9.40
CA TYR A 378 -18.91 7.03 10.59
C TYR A 378 -18.14 7.81 11.66
N LEU A 379 -17.29 8.77 11.28
CA LEU A 379 -16.67 9.65 12.26
C LEU A 379 -17.58 10.84 12.54
N LYS A 380 -17.63 11.26 13.80
CA LYS A 380 -18.39 12.46 14.20
C LYS A 380 -17.66 13.72 13.70
N PRO A 381 -18.39 14.80 13.40
CA PRO A 381 -17.78 16.05 12.98
C PRO A 381 -16.69 16.57 13.93
N GLU A 382 -16.86 16.44 15.25
CA GLU A 382 -15.87 16.88 16.24
C GLU A 382 -14.57 16.05 16.13
N GLU A 383 -14.67 14.75 15.85
CA GLU A 383 -13.52 13.90 15.66
C GLU A 383 -12.72 14.31 14.43
N VAL A 384 -13.42 14.63 13.34
CA VAL A 384 -12.80 15.10 12.10
C VAL A 384 -12.09 16.45 12.33
N ARG A 385 -12.72 17.38 13.04
CA ARG A 385 -12.10 18.68 13.35
C ARG A 385 -10.87 18.55 14.23
N LYS A 386 -10.91 17.66 15.22
CA LYS A 386 -9.74 17.37 16.07
C LYS A 386 -8.58 16.81 15.26
N ALA A 387 -8.87 16.10 14.18
CA ALA A 387 -7.85 15.58 13.26
C ALA A 387 -7.39 16.63 12.23
N ASN A 388 -7.71 17.92 12.46
CA ASN A 388 -7.31 19.05 11.62
C ASN A 388 -7.93 19.04 10.21
N MET A 389 -9.08 18.41 10.06
CA MET A 389 -9.81 18.33 8.79
C MET A 389 -11.20 18.96 8.92
N ILE A 390 -11.83 19.20 7.78
CA ILE A 390 -13.15 19.79 7.72
C ILE A 390 -14.17 18.69 7.47
N PRO A 391 -15.18 18.50 8.34
CA PRO A 391 -16.15 17.43 8.16
C PRO A 391 -17.19 17.75 7.08
N ALA A 392 -17.59 16.71 6.35
CA ALA A 392 -18.75 16.73 5.48
C ALA A 392 -19.35 15.32 5.45
N SER A 393 -20.64 15.20 5.22
CA SER A 393 -21.33 13.91 5.18
C SER A 393 -21.57 13.39 3.77
N THR A 394 -21.49 14.26 2.76
CA THR A 394 -21.65 13.91 1.34
C THR A 394 -20.60 14.61 0.48
N PRO A 395 -20.29 14.05 -0.70
CA PRO A 395 -19.41 14.75 -1.63
C PRO A 395 -19.95 16.12 -2.07
N ASP A 396 -21.27 16.25 -2.24
CA ASP A 396 -21.90 17.50 -2.64
C ASP A 396 -21.78 18.58 -1.57
N GLU A 397 -21.97 18.22 -0.29
CA GLU A 397 -21.72 19.13 0.83
C GLU A 397 -20.26 19.59 0.85
N ALA A 398 -19.33 18.65 0.68
CA ALA A 398 -17.90 18.97 0.63
C ALA A 398 -17.56 19.91 -0.53
N LEU A 399 -18.13 19.67 -1.70
CA LEU A 399 -17.91 20.51 -2.87
C LEU A 399 -18.43 21.94 -2.64
N GLU A 400 -19.58 22.08 -1.98
CA GLU A 400 -20.13 23.40 -1.63
C GLU A 400 -19.19 24.15 -0.67
N ILE A 401 -18.66 23.48 0.34
CA ILE A 401 -17.66 24.05 1.26
C ILE A 401 -16.43 24.50 0.47
N ALA A 402 -15.95 23.66 -0.44
CA ALA A 402 -14.78 23.96 -1.27
C ALA A 402 -15.02 25.17 -2.18
N TYR A 403 -16.21 25.32 -2.78
CA TYR A 403 -16.55 26.49 -3.59
C TYR A 403 -16.59 27.79 -2.76
N GLN A 404 -17.03 27.71 -1.51
CA GLN A 404 -16.99 28.89 -0.62
C GLN A 404 -15.56 29.32 -0.32
N MET A 405 -14.62 28.36 -0.30
CA MET A 405 -13.19 28.63 -0.06
C MET A 405 -12.47 29.12 -1.31
N LYS A 406 -12.81 28.58 -2.49
CA LYS A 406 -12.06 28.80 -3.74
C LYS A 406 -12.80 29.63 -4.78
N GLY A 407 -14.09 29.86 -4.59
CA GLY A 407 -14.95 30.57 -5.54
C GLY A 407 -15.77 29.60 -6.40
N ARG A 408 -16.89 30.15 -6.94
CA ARG A 408 -17.82 29.34 -7.76
C ARG A 408 -17.26 28.92 -9.10
N ASP A 409 -16.22 29.57 -9.59
CA ASP A 409 -15.57 29.25 -10.86
C ASP A 409 -14.38 28.30 -10.70
N ALA A 410 -14.17 27.78 -9.49
CA ALA A 410 -13.05 26.89 -9.19
C ALA A 410 -13.05 25.64 -10.09
N SER A 411 -11.88 25.28 -10.58
CA SER A 411 -11.70 24.05 -11.35
C SER A 411 -11.69 22.82 -10.44
N VAL A 412 -12.36 21.76 -10.87
CA VAL A 412 -12.51 20.52 -10.12
C VAL A 412 -11.85 19.37 -10.89
N VAL A 413 -10.93 18.68 -10.25
CA VAL A 413 -10.35 17.43 -10.73
C VAL A 413 -10.86 16.31 -9.84
N VAL A 414 -11.37 15.23 -10.43
CA VAL A 414 -11.88 14.07 -9.70
C VAL A 414 -11.02 12.86 -9.99
N ILE A 415 -10.51 12.24 -8.93
CA ILE A 415 -9.72 11.00 -9.00
C ILE A 415 -10.48 9.95 -8.17
N PRO A 416 -11.42 9.21 -8.77
CA PRO A 416 -12.30 8.31 -8.01
C PRO A 416 -11.55 7.29 -7.14
N ASP A 417 -10.43 6.75 -7.64
CA ASP A 417 -9.55 5.87 -6.88
C ASP A 417 -8.12 6.43 -6.93
N GLY A 418 -7.76 7.19 -5.89
CA GLY A 418 -6.46 7.84 -5.81
C GLY A 418 -5.29 6.89 -5.51
N VAL A 419 -5.56 5.67 -5.11
CA VAL A 419 -4.51 4.68 -4.80
C VAL A 419 -4.00 3.99 -6.06
N SER A 420 -4.86 3.82 -7.07
CA SER A 420 -4.51 3.12 -8.31
C SER A 420 -3.86 4.02 -9.38
N VAL A 421 -3.75 5.30 -9.10
CA VAL A 421 -3.27 6.33 -10.05
C VAL A 421 -1.93 6.86 -9.62
N LEU A 422 -1.01 6.99 -10.56
CA LEU A 422 0.28 7.65 -10.38
C LEU A 422 0.26 8.98 -11.16
N ALA A 423 0.09 10.08 -10.42
CA ALA A 423 0.14 11.41 -11.01
C ALA A 423 1.60 11.83 -11.19
N VAL A 424 1.97 12.16 -12.42
CA VAL A 424 3.33 12.58 -12.77
C VAL A 424 3.32 14.07 -13.06
N LYS A 425 4.13 14.81 -12.31
CA LYS A 425 4.40 16.23 -12.60
C LYS A 425 5.28 16.31 -13.83
N GLU A 426 4.83 17.10 -14.81
CA GLU A 426 5.63 17.42 -15.98
C GLU A 426 6.80 18.36 -15.62
#